data_1c2b269737b64c334f55878fbc57f9fc
#
_entry.id   1c2b269737b64c334f55878fbc57f9fc
#
_cell.length_a   1.000
_cell.length_b   1.000
_cell.length_c   1.000
_cell.angle_alpha   90.00
_cell.angle_beta   90.00
_cell.angle_gamma   90.00
#
_symmetry.space_group_name_H-M   'P 1'
#
loop_
_entity.id
_entity.type
_entity.pdbx_description
1 polymer ?
#
loop_
_entity_poly.entity_id
_entity_poly.type
_entity_poly.pdbx_seq_one_letter_code
_entity_poly.pdbx_strand_id
1 'polypeptide(L)'
;MAKLTAPAPNSPTEPLAKQMSMAKAVDFIDRASLHWQRSRKCVTCHTNAAYLMARARLKADPAPHISVRKFFEQYVDGWAKKKPDSEGIVATASSLAMDDAARGKLSETTRTAFDEAWKLQRSDGSWDWLKCGWGPFESDDHYGVTIAAIAAAKAPGDYAQTSQAAAGLAKLRGYLKNHPPRLPHHKAMMLWLGSELPEWVGGNDRQRWQKELLDLQLPDGGWATAALGDWKRKDGSAQTLDRGDGYGTGFVIFALRQSGLPASHPAIRRGISWLKTNQRESGRWFTRSPYKDGRHYISHAGTVFALLALAECSELK
;
A
#
# COMPACT_ATOMS: atom_id res chain seq x y z
N MET A 1 -16.43 -24.18 -10.84
CA MET A 1 -15.84 -22.98 -10.19
C MET A 1 -16.87 -22.33 -9.29
N ALA A 2 -16.62 -22.21 -7.99
CA ALA A 2 -17.52 -21.50 -7.08
C ALA A 2 -17.75 -20.08 -7.59
N LYS A 3 -19.01 -19.63 -7.50
CA LYS A 3 -19.40 -18.27 -7.94
C LYS A 3 -18.70 -17.27 -7.01
N LEU A 4 -17.74 -16.53 -7.53
CA LEU A 4 -17.00 -15.53 -6.73
C LEU A 4 -17.97 -14.39 -6.39
N THR A 5 -18.39 -14.32 -5.14
CA THR A 5 -19.24 -13.23 -4.65
C THR A 5 -18.38 -12.00 -4.38
N ALA A 6 -18.85 -10.84 -4.83
CA ALA A 6 -18.24 -9.57 -4.47
C ALA A 6 -18.20 -9.42 -2.94
N PRO A 7 -17.15 -8.78 -2.38
CA PRO A 7 -17.21 -8.36 -0.98
C PRO A 7 -18.44 -7.49 -0.72
N ALA A 8 -19.03 -7.63 0.45
CA ALA A 8 -20.13 -6.76 0.86
C ALA A 8 -19.69 -5.28 0.85
N PRO A 9 -20.63 -4.32 0.63
CA PRO A 9 -20.32 -2.90 0.69
C PRO A 9 -19.62 -2.52 1.99
N ASN A 10 -18.75 -1.50 1.92
CA ASN A 10 -18.06 -0.99 3.10
C ASN A 10 -19.05 -0.27 4.01
N SER A 11 -19.18 -0.72 5.27
CA SER A 11 -20.12 -0.14 6.24
C SER A 11 -19.44 0.11 7.58
N PRO A 12 -19.63 1.31 8.16
CA PRO A 12 -19.17 1.60 9.51
C PRO A 12 -19.94 0.80 10.58
N THR A 13 -21.13 0.30 10.25
CA THR A 13 -22.02 -0.44 11.15
C THR A 13 -21.87 -1.95 11.02
N GLU A 14 -20.96 -2.44 10.17
CA GLU A 14 -20.65 -3.87 10.12
C GLU A 14 -20.17 -4.33 11.52
N PRO A 15 -20.72 -5.43 12.09
CA PRO A 15 -20.32 -5.91 13.40
C PRO A 15 -18.84 -6.22 13.50
N LEU A 16 -18.27 -6.01 14.69
CA LEU A 16 -16.94 -6.45 15.03
C LEU A 16 -16.91 -7.98 15.17
N ALA A 17 -15.83 -8.59 14.71
CA ALA A 17 -15.60 -10.01 14.94
C ALA A 17 -15.39 -10.26 16.44
N LYS A 18 -15.98 -11.33 16.96
CA LYS A 18 -15.78 -11.75 18.37
C LYS A 18 -14.30 -12.07 18.65
N GLN A 19 -13.61 -12.55 17.66
CA GLN A 19 -12.18 -12.86 17.68
C GLN A 19 -11.58 -12.59 16.30
N MET A 20 -10.39 -12.00 16.28
CA MET A 20 -9.66 -11.79 15.03
C MET A 20 -9.39 -13.12 14.31
N SER A 21 -9.59 -13.13 13.00
CA SER A 21 -9.35 -14.28 12.16
C SER A 21 -8.49 -13.90 10.95
N MET A 22 -7.27 -14.39 10.92
CA MET A 22 -6.37 -14.25 9.78
C MET A 22 -6.94 -14.87 8.52
N ALA A 23 -7.56 -16.05 8.64
CA ALA A 23 -8.18 -16.72 7.50
C ALA A 23 -9.28 -15.86 6.85
N LYS A 24 -10.13 -15.22 7.65
CA LYS A 24 -11.15 -14.29 7.11
C LYS A 24 -10.54 -13.05 6.47
N ALA A 25 -9.46 -12.50 7.05
CA ALA A 25 -8.79 -11.34 6.46
C ALA A 25 -8.16 -11.69 5.09
N VAL A 26 -7.51 -12.83 4.99
CA VAL A 26 -6.93 -13.33 3.74
C VAL A 26 -8.03 -13.60 2.71
N ASP A 27 -9.11 -14.30 3.08
CA ASP A 27 -10.27 -14.53 2.20
C ASP A 27 -10.89 -13.22 1.71
N PHE A 28 -10.97 -12.20 2.59
CA PHE A 28 -11.50 -10.88 2.19
C PHE A 28 -10.63 -10.23 1.11
N ILE A 29 -9.30 -10.17 1.29
CA ILE A 29 -8.42 -9.54 0.28
C ILE A 29 -8.34 -10.38 -1.00
N ASP A 30 -8.39 -11.70 -0.92
CA ASP A 30 -8.45 -12.61 -2.07
C ASP A 30 -9.71 -12.32 -2.91
N ARG A 31 -10.88 -12.29 -2.28
CA ARG A 31 -12.15 -12.00 -2.96
C ARG A 31 -12.21 -10.58 -3.53
N ALA A 32 -11.74 -9.59 -2.79
CA ALA A 32 -11.72 -8.20 -3.24
C ALA A 32 -10.87 -8.03 -4.52
N SER A 33 -9.68 -8.63 -4.56
CA SER A 33 -8.77 -8.53 -5.69
C SER A 33 -9.26 -9.31 -6.90
N LEU A 34 -9.75 -10.54 -6.70
CA LEU A 34 -10.34 -11.34 -7.78
C LEU A 34 -11.60 -10.70 -8.36
N HIS A 35 -12.45 -10.12 -7.52
CA HIS A 35 -13.64 -9.39 -7.98
C HIS A 35 -13.24 -8.15 -8.77
N TRP A 36 -12.26 -7.37 -8.29
CA TRP A 36 -11.79 -6.17 -8.96
C TRP A 36 -11.28 -6.46 -10.37
N GLN A 37 -10.35 -7.41 -10.51
CA GLN A 37 -9.77 -7.75 -11.82
C GLN A 37 -10.82 -8.25 -12.82
N ARG A 38 -11.85 -8.98 -12.36
CA ARG A 38 -12.94 -9.47 -13.23
C ARG A 38 -13.90 -8.38 -13.64
N SER A 39 -14.27 -7.50 -12.71
CA SER A 39 -15.30 -6.46 -12.94
C SER A 39 -14.73 -5.21 -13.58
N ARG A 40 -13.49 -4.80 -13.23
CA ARG A 40 -12.88 -3.56 -13.70
C ARG A 40 -11.84 -3.79 -14.80
N LYS A 41 -11.24 -4.97 -14.87
CA LYS A 41 -10.21 -5.35 -15.85
C LYS A 41 -9.02 -4.38 -15.87
N CYS A 42 -8.65 -3.84 -14.71
CA CYS A 42 -7.54 -2.91 -14.54
C CYS A 42 -6.75 -3.19 -13.26
N VAL A 43 -5.54 -2.68 -13.21
CA VAL A 43 -4.71 -2.60 -12.00
C VAL A 43 -5.04 -1.31 -11.26
N THR A 44 -5.06 -1.36 -9.93
CA THR A 44 -5.23 -0.17 -9.08
C THR A 44 -4.40 -0.26 -7.81
N CYS A 45 -3.84 0.88 -7.41
CA CYS A 45 -2.96 1.00 -6.24
C CYS A 45 -3.57 0.47 -4.95
N HIS A 46 -4.87 0.66 -4.77
CA HIS A 46 -5.59 0.41 -3.52
C HIS A 46 -6.24 -0.97 -3.39
N THR A 47 -6.27 -1.80 -4.44
CA THR A 47 -6.93 -3.11 -4.40
C THR A 47 -5.97 -4.22 -4.82
N ASN A 48 -5.92 -4.58 -6.10
CA ASN A 48 -5.14 -5.73 -6.55
C ASN A 48 -3.64 -5.46 -6.59
N ALA A 49 -3.18 -4.21 -6.73
CA ALA A 49 -1.77 -3.88 -6.59
C ALA A 49 -1.31 -3.99 -5.13
N ALA A 50 -2.02 -3.36 -4.18
CA ALA A 50 -1.74 -3.51 -2.75
C ALA A 50 -1.77 -5.00 -2.31
N TYR A 51 -2.70 -5.77 -2.85
CA TYR A 51 -2.79 -7.20 -2.62
C TYR A 51 -1.50 -7.96 -2.99
N LEU A 52 -0.96 -7.75 -4.19
CA LEU A 52 0.28 -8.43 -4.61
C LEU A 52 1.46 -8.07 -3.72
N MET A 53 1.55 -6.85 -3.22
CA MET A 53 2.62 -6.42 -2.31
C MET A 53 2.68 -7.25 -1.02
N ALA A 54 1.54 -7.78 -0.58
CA ALA A 54 1.42 -8.48 0.70
C ALA A 54 1.22 -9.99 0.57
N ARG A 55 0.51 -10.42 -0.48
CA ARG A 55 -0.07 -11.78 -0.53
C ARG A 55 0.94 -12.90 -0.51
N ALA A 56 2.08 -12.74 -1.16
CA ALA A 56 3.16 -13.74 -1.15
C ALA A 56 3.74 -14.00 0.25
N ARG A 57 3.60 -13.04 1.17
CA ARG A 57 4.10 -13.13 2.56
C ARG A 57 3.12 -13.86 3.49
N LEU A 58 1.89 -14.13 3.04
CA LEU A 58 0.82 -14.75 3.82
C LEU A 58 0.72 -16.24 3.48
N LYS A 59 0.82 -17.08 4.51
CA LYS A 59 0.69 -18.54 4.37
C LYS A 59 -0.80 -18.91 4.26
N ALA A 60 -1.30 -19.03 3.03
CA ALA A 60 -2.68 -19.42 2.73
C ALA A 60 -2.76 -20.07 1.33
N ASP A 61 -3.94 -20.55 0.93
CA ASP A 61 -4.17 -21.14 -0.40
C ASP A 61 -3.57 -20.24 -1.50
N PRO A 62 -2.62 -20.72 -2.31
CA PRO A 62 -1.96 -19.94 -3.33
C PRO A 62 -2.83 -19.65 -4.56
N ALA A 63 -3.94 -20.35 -4.77
CA ALA A 63 -4.74 -20.24 -6.00
C ALA A 63 -5.25 -18.82 -6.29
N PRO A 64 -5.79 -18.03 -5.32
CA PRO A 64 -6.15 -16.65 -5.55
C PRO A 64 -4.94 -15.79 -5.94
N HIS A 65 -3.80 -15.98 -5.26
CA HIS A 65 -2.56 -15.26 -5.53
C HIS A 65 -2.05 -15.53 -6.95
N ILE A 66 -1.99 -16.80 -7.37
CA ILE A 66 -1.60 -17.21 -8.73
C ILE A 66 -2.53 -16.55 -9.77
N SER A 67 -3.84 -16.53 -9.50
CA SER A 67 -4.81 -15.91 -10.41
C SER A 67 -4.61 -14.41 -10.56
N VAL A 68 -4.36 -13.69 -9.46
CA VAL A 68 -4.10 -12.24 -9.50
C VAL A 68 -2.77 -11.96 -10.19
N ARG A 69 -1.71 -12.71 -9.87
CA ARG A 69 -0.41 -12.56 -10.53
C ARG A 69 -0.53 -12.78 -12.04
N LYS A 70 -1.19 -13.85 -12.48
CA LYS A 70 -1.42 -14.12 -13.90
C LYS A 70 -2.21 -13.00 -14.59
N PHE A 71 -3.18 -12.39 -13.90
CA PHE A 71 -3.88 -11.23 -14.43
C PHE A 71 -2.93 -10.05 -14.70
N PHE A 72 -1.99 -9.77 -13.78
CA PHE A 72 -0.98 -8.72 -13.97
C PHE A 72 -0.05 -9.01 -15.14
N GLU A 73 0.39 -10.26 -15.30
CA GLU A 73 1.23 -10.68 -16.43
C GLU A 73 0.49 -10.47 -17.76
N GLN A 74 -0.75 -10.94 -17.85
CA GLN A 74 -1.60 -10.74 -19.04
C GLN A 74 -1.93 -9.26 -19.30
N TYR A 75 -1.99 -8.44 -18.23
CA TYR A 75 -2.22 -7.01 -18.36
C TYR A 75 -1.02 -6.32 -19.01
N VAL A 76 0.20 -6.70 -18.63
CA VAL A 76 1.44 -6.22 -19.26
C VAL A 76 1.50 -6.68 -20.73
N ASP A 77 1.22 -7.95 -21.03
CA ASP A 77 1.19 -8.48 -22.40
C ASP A 77 0.21 -7.70 -23.32
N GLY A 78 -0.86 -7.17 -22.72
CA GLY A 78 -1.87 -6.39 -23.42
C GLY A 78 -1.46 -4.96 -23.79
N TRP A 79 -0.36 -4.43 -23.22
CA TRP A 79 0.05 -3.03 -23.40
C TRP A 79 0.45 -2.67 -24.83
N ALA A 80 0.89 -3.64 -25.62
CA ALA A 80 1.15 -3.44 -27.05
C ALA A 80 -0.09 -2.99 -27.83
N LYS A 81 -1.29 -3.42 -27.37
CA LYS A 81 -2.58 -3.07 -27.99
C LYS A 81 -3.25 -1.87 -27.31
N LYS A 82 -3.17 -1.79 -26.00
CA LYS A 82 -3.77 -0.72 -25.20
C LYS A 82 -2.92 -0.45 -23.96
N LYS A 83 -2.09 0.58 -24.05
CA LYS A 83 -1.25 1.01 -22.94
C LYS A 83 -2.08 1.76 -21.89
N PRO A 84 -1.95 1.45 -20.59
CA PRO A 84 -2.58 2.24 -19.54
C PRO A 84 -1.88 3.60 -19.37
N ASP A 85 -2.42 4.44 -18.49
CA ASP A 85 -1.72 5.64 -18.02
C ASP A 85 -0.46 5.31 -17.22
N SER A 86 0.34 6.31 -16.93
CA SER A 86 1.60 6.13 -16.21
C SER A 86 1.40 5.59 -14.79
N GLU A 87 0.32 5.96 -14.09
CA GLU A 87 -0.03 5.39 -12.79
C GLU A 87 -0.26 3.88 -12.88
N GLY A 88 -1.06 3.43 -13.85
CA GLY A 88 -1.33 2.01 -14.06
C GLY A 88 -0.06 1.21 -14.36
N ILE A 89 0.87 1.78 -15.13
CA ILE A 89 2.17 1.16 -15.45
C ILE A 89 3.05 1.07 -14.19
N VAL A 90 3.22 2.17 -13.47
CA VAL A 90 4.05 2.23 -12.26
C VAL A 90 3.49 1.34 -11.16
N ALA A 91 2.17 1.36 -10.94
CA ALA A 91 1.52 0.48 -9.97
C ALA A 91 1.71 -1.00 -10.31
N THR A 92 1.64 -1.35 -11.62
CA THR A 92 1.87 -2.72 -12.09
C THR A 92 3.32 -3.14 -11.85
N ALA A 93 4.29 -2.35 -12.29
CA ALA A 93 5.72 -2.63 -12.11
C ALA A 93 6.07 -2.79 -10.63
N SER A 94 5.62 -1.86 -9.79
CA SER A 94 5.89 -1.86 -8.35
C SER A 94 5.32 -3.10 -7.64
N SER A 95 4.09 -3.47 -7.97
CA SER A 95 3.44 -4.63 -7.33
C SER A 95 4.05 -5.95 -7.75
N LEU A 96 4.37 -6.09 -9.05
CA LEU A 96 5.05 -7.27 -9.58
C LEU A 96 6.45 -7.42 -8.95
N ALA A 97 7.20 -6.34 -8.80
CA ALA A 97 8.52 -6.36 -8.20
C ALA A 97 8.50 -6.78 -6.72
N MET A 98 7.51 -6.30 -5.97
CA MET A 98 7.35 -6.70 -4.56
C MET A 98 6.92 -8.16 -4.41
N ASP A 99 6.11 -8.67 -5.33
CA ASP A 99 5.77 -10.09 -5.39
C ASP A 99 6.99 -10.95 -5.79
N ASP A 100 7.77 -10.49 -6.78
CA ASP A 100 9.01 -11.14 -7.18
C ASP A 100 10.06 -11.14 -6.06
N ALA A 101 10.15 -10.05 -5.28
CA ALA A 101 11.03 -9.98 -4.11
C ALA A 101 10.72 -11.07 -3.08
N ALA A 102 9.45 -11.33 -2.83
CA ALA A 102 9.03 -12.41 -1.93
C ALA A 102 9.34 -13.82 -2.48
N ARG A 103 9.52 -13.95 -3.80
CA ARG A 103 9.90 -15.18 -4.49
C ARG A 103 11.41 -15.33 -4.75
N GLY A 104 12.17 -14.24 -4.53
CA GLY A 104 13.62 -14.21 -4.74
C GLY A 104 14.06 -14.19 -6.21
N LYS A 105 13.16 -13.97 -7.18
CA LYS A 105 13.47 -13.98 -8.62
C LYS A 105 12.69 -12.92 -9.37
N LEU A 106 13.40 -12.00 -10.05
CA LEU A 106 12.80 -11.01 -10.94
C LEU A 106 12.34 -11.65 -12.26
N SER A 107 11.06 -11.52 -12.60
CA SER A 107 10.49 -12.03 -13.85
C SER A 107 10.71 -11.07 -15.03
N GLU A 108 10.71 -11.61 -16.25
CA GLU A 108 10.78 -10.80 -17.46
C GLU A 108 9.60 -9.83 -17.59
N THR A 109 8.40 -10.25 -17.19
CA THR A 109 7.22 -9.37 -17.18
C THR A 109 7.42 -8.17 -16.25
N THR A 110 8.04 -8.36 -15.09
CA THR A 110 8.37 -7.26 -14.18
C THR A 110 9.41 -6.33 -14.78
N ARG A 111 10.44 -6.86 -15.47
CA ARG A 111 11.42 -6.05 -16.19
C ARG A 111 10.75 -5.20 -17.26
N THR A 112 9.92 -5.82 -18.11
CA THR A 112 9.15 -5.13 -19.14
C THR A 112 8.29 -4.01 -18.55
N ALA A 113 7.62 -4.27 -17.42
CA ALA A 113 6.80 -3.26 -16.76
C ALA A 113 7.61 -2.07 -16.23
N PHE A 114 8.79 -2.33 -15.66
CA PHE A 114 9.70 -1.26 -15.26
C PHE A 114 10.28 -0.50 -16.45
N ASP A 115 10.66 -1.18 -17.53
CA ASP A 115 11.17 -0.54 -18.73
C ASP A 115 10.16 0.47 -19.29
N GLU A 116 8.88 0.09 -19.29
CA GLU A 116 7.80 1.00 -19.71
C GLU A 116 7.60 2.14 -18.70
N ALA A 117 7.71 1.87 -17.39
CA ALA A 117 7.64 2.91 -16.37
C ALA A 117 8.76 3.95 -16.53
N TRP A 118 9.99 3.50 -16.69
CA TRP A 118 11.15 4.40 -16.86
C TRP A 118 11.09 5.22 -18.16
N LYS A 119 10.54 4.67 -19.25
CA LYS A 119 10.31 5.43 -20.49
C LYS A 119 9.34 6.60 -20.31
N LEU A 120 8.38 6.47 -19.38
CA LEU A 120 7.38 7.49 -19.09
C LEU A 120 7.80 8.45 -17.98
N GLN A 121 8.94 8.18 -17.33
CA GLN A 121 9.44 9.03 -16.26
C GLN A 121 9.77 10.43 -16.77
N ARG A 122 9.23 11.46 -16.13
CA ARG A 122 9.42 12.87 -16.47
C ARG A 122 10.85 13.31 -16.14
N SER A 123 11.23 14.46 -16.68
CA SER A 123 12.56 15.04 -16.44
C SER A 123 12.81 15.39 -14.98
N ASP A 124 11.75 15.75 -14.23
CA ASP A 124 11.82 16.03 -12.79
C ASP A 124 11.89 14.76 -11.92
N GLY A 125 11.73 13.57 -12.52
CA GLY A 125 11.77 12.28 -11.85
C GLY A 125 10.40 11.71 -11.50
N SER A 126 9.33 12.47 -11.60
CA SER A 126 7.95 12.02 -11.35
C SER A 126 7.32 11.35 -12.57
N TRP A 127 6.05 10.99 -12.41
CA TRP A 127 5.17 10.57 -13.49
C TRP A 127 3.93 11.47 -13.53
N ASP A 128 3.16 11.38 -14.60
CA ASP A 128 1.84 11.97 -14.67
C ASP A 128 0.88 11.10 -13.83
N TRP A 129 0.72 11.49 -12.57
CA TRP A 129 -0.03 10.74 -11.57
C TRP A 129 -1.45 11.28 -11.45
N LEU A 130 -2.43 10.40 -11.25
CA LEU A 130 -3.82 10.81 -11.09
C LEU A 130 -4.02 11.67 -9.83
N LYS A 131 -4.73 12.79 -9.98
CA LYS A 131 -5.03 13.74 -8.92
C LYS A 131 -6.55 13.94 -8.82
N CYS A 132 -7.27 12.85 -8.54
CA CYS A 132 -8.73 12.86 -8.40
C CYS A 132 -9.21 13.07 -6.95
N GLY A 133 -8.32 13.42 -6.06
CA GLY A 133 -8.64 13.70 -4.65
C GLY A 133 -8.87 12.44 -3.81
N TRP A 134 -8.49 11.26 -4.29
CA TRP A 134 -8.63 9.99 -3.57
C TRP A 134 -7.37 9.70 -2.75
N GLY A 135 -7.20 10.51 -1.70
CA GLY A 135 -6.11 10.24 -0.77
C GLY A 135 -6.21 8.85 -0.13
N PRO A 136 -5.06 8.26 0.18
CA PRO A 136 -3.69 8.75 0.00
C PRO A 136 -3.05 8.45 -1.37
N PHE A 137 -3.72 7.72 -2.26
CA PHE A 137 -3.11 7.14 -3.46
C PHE A 137 -3.11 8.08 -4.68
N GLU A 138 -4.20 8.82 -4.87
CA GLU A 138 -4.47 9.63 -6.06
C GLU A 138 -4.71 11.10 -5.69
N SER A 139 -3.81 11.66 -4.88
CA SER A 139 -3.90 13.06 -4.42
C SER A 139 -2.71 13.92 -4.88
N ASP A 140 -1.54 13.29 -5.02
CA ASP A 140 -0.31 13.94 -5.47
C ASP A 140 0.69 12.89 -6.00
N ASP A 141 1.84 13.35 -6.51
CA ASP A 141 2.84 12.49 -7.12
C ASP A 141 3.68 11.71 -6.10
N HIS A 142 3.63 12.07 -4.83
CA HIS A 142 4.55 11.55 -3.80
C HIS A 142 4.39 10.04 -3.59
N TYR A 143 3.13 9.55 -3.61
CA TYR A 143 2.88 8.11 -3.48
C TYR A 143 3.52 7.33 -4.63
N GLY A 144 3.29 7.76 -5.87
CA GLY A 144 3.84 7.09 -7.06
C GLY A 144 5.36 7.05 -7.07
N VAL A 145 5.99 8.18 -6.74
CA VAL A 145 7.45 8.31 -6.67
C VAL A 145 8.05 7.40 -5.60
N THR A 146 7.48 7.40 -4.41
CA THR A 146 8.01 6.59 -3.30
C THR A 146 7.79 5.10 -3.51
N ILE A 147 6.61 4.68 -3.98
CA ILE A 147 6.33 3.25 -4.19
C ILE A 147 7.19 2.65 -5.32
N ALA A 148 7.47 3.43 -6.38
CA ALA A 148 8.35 3.01 -7.46
C ALA A 148 9.80 2.84 -6.97
N ALA A 149 10.29 3.79 -6.14
CA ALA A 149 11.63 3.69 -5.59
C ALA A 149 11.79 2.48 -4.64
N ILE A 150 10.82 2.26 -3.75
CA ILE A 150 10.78 1.08 -2.86
C ILE A 150 10.79 -0.21 -3.68
N ALA A 151 9.93 -0.30 -4.70
CA ALA A 151 9.79 -1.50 -5.51
C ALA A 151 11.04 -1.80 -6.34
N ALA A 152 11.65 -0.77 -6.95
CA ALA A 152 12.88 -0.94 -7.71
C ALA A 152 14.05 -1.36 -6.82
N ALA A 153 14.15 -0.81 -5.60
CA ALA A 153 15.17 -1.19 -4.64
C ALA A 153 15.01 -2.62 -4.11
N LYS A 154 13.75 -3.08 -3.94
CA LYS A 154 13.42 -4.45 -3.51
C LYS A 154 13.55 -5.49 -4.61
N ALA A 155 13.53 -5.08 -5.87
CA ALA A 155 13.52 -5.99 -6.99
C ALA A 155 14.75 -6.93 -6.98
N PRO A 156 14.57 -8.26 -7.11
CA PRO A 156 15.66 -9.21 -7.02
C PRO A 156 16.73 -9.07 -8.13
N GLY A 157 17.89 -9.68 -7.91
CA GLY A 157 18.95 -9.79 -8.92
C GLY A 157 19.63 -8.46 -9.23
N ASP A 158 19.87 -7.67 -8.18
CA ASP A 158 20.57 -6.37 -8.26
C ASP A 158 19.95 -5.42 -9.28
N TYR A 159 18.63 -5.54 -9.49
CA TYR A 159 17.90 -4.75 -10.49
C TYR A 159 18.15 -3.24 -10.34
N ALA A 160 18.16 -2.74 -9.11
CA ALA A 160 18.41 -1.33 -8.82
C ALA A 160 19.76 -0.81 -9.36
N GLN A 161 20.72 -1.70 -9.59
CA GLN A 161 22.07 -1.38 -10.09
C GLN A 161 22.16 -1.41 -11.62
N THR A 162 21.14 -1.91 -12.32
CA THR A 162 21.12 -1.82 -13.78
C THR A 162 21.13 -0.36 -14.22
N SER A 163 21.77 -0.07 -15.37
CA SER A 163 21.95 1.31 -15.84
C SER A 163 20.63 2.08 -15.92
N GLN A 164 19.56 1.44 -16.37
CA GLN A 164 18.25 2.05 -16.52
C GLN A 164 17.58 2.31 -15.17
N ALA A 165 17.58 1.32 -14.26
CA ALA A 165 17.00 1.49 -12.93
C ALA A 165 17.79 2.50 -12.10
N ALA A 166 19.12 2.46 -12.14
CA ALA A 166 19.97 3.43 -11.45
C ALA A 166 19.72 4.87 -11.92
N ALA A 167 19.60 5.08 -13.23
CA ALA A 167 19.27 6.39 -13.80
C ALA A 167 17.86 6.85 -13.36
N GLY A 168 16.86 5.95 -13.39
CA GLY A 168 15.51 6.21 -12.90
C GLY A 168 15.47 6.57 -11.42
N LEU A 169 16.15 5.79 -10.59
CA LEU A 169 16.27 6.03 -9.15
C LEU A 169 16.98 7.37 -8.84
N ALA A 170 18.02 7.73 -9.59
CA ALA A 170 18.69 9.02 -9.40
C ALA A 170 17.74 10.19 -9.62
N LYS A 171 16.85 10.11 -10.63
CA LYS A 171 15.82 11.14 -10.88
C LYS A 171 14.78 11.15 -9.75
N LEU A 172 14.30 9.98 -9.26
CA LEU A 172 13.38 9.90 -8.12
C LEU A 172 13.98 10.55 -6.86
N ARG A 173 15.26 10.31 -6.60
CA ARG A 173 15.98 10.93 -5.49
C ARG A 173 16.03 12.46 -5.65
N GLY A 174 16.27 12.94 -6.86
CA GLY A 174 16.21 14.38 -7.20
C GLY A 174 14.84 14.97 -6.91
N TYR A 175 13.77 14.30 -7.36
CA TYR A 175 12.40 14.70 -7.10
C TYR A 175 12.12 14.83 -5.59
N LEU A 176 12.42 13.78 -4.81
CA LEU A 176 12.16 13.77 -3.36
C LEU A 176 12.97 14.83 -2.58
N LYS A 177 14.16 15.19 -3.05
CA LYS A 177 14.92 16.31 -2.49
C LYS A 177 14.25 17.66 -2.74
N ASN A 178 13.68 17.86 -3.93
CA ASN A 178 13.02 19.09 -4.32
C ASN A 178 11.57 19.18 -3.81
N HIS A 179 10.98 18.05 -3.46
CA HIS A 179 9.60 17.94 -2.94
C HIS A 179 9.61 17.16 -1.62
N PRO A 180 10.11 17.76 -0.53
CA PRO A 180 10.21 17.09 0.77
C PRO A 180 8.84 16.65 1.29
N PRO A 181 8.77 15.57 2.09
CA PRO A 181 7.52 15.03 2.61
C PRO A 181 6.83 16.03 3.55
N ARG A 182 5.65 16.51 3.18
CA ARG A 182 4.87 17.46 3.97
C ARG A 182 3.83 16.77 4.85
N LEU A 183 3.07 15.82 4.27
CA LEU A 183 2.01 15.11 4.96
C LEU A 183 2.55 13.97 5.83
N PRO A 184 1.89 13.61 6.94
CA PRO A 184 2.26 12.42 7.71
C PRO A 184 2.30 11.16 6.86
N HIS A 185 1.40 11.02 5.86
CA HIS A 185 1.43 9.91 4.93
C HIS A 185 2.73 9.88 4.10
N HIS A 186 3.18 11.02 3.59
CA HIS A 186 4.45 11.11 2.87
C HIS A 186 5.63 10.70 3.76
N LYS A 187 5.64 11.15 5.01
CA LYS A 187 6.67 10.79 6.00
C LYS A 187 6.68 9.30 6.30
N ALA A 188 5.51 8.68 6.43
CA ALA A 188 5.38 7.23 6.58
C ALA A 188 5.91 6.47 5.35
N MET A 189 5.60 6.92 4.13
CA MET A 189 6.16 6.36 2.90
C MET A 189 7.70 6.51 2.85
N MET A 190 8.24 7.65 3.28
CA MET A 190 9.70 7.87 3.36
C MET A 190 10.35 6.98 4.42
N LEU A 191 9.70 6.71 5.55
CA LEU A 191 10.20 5.74 6.54
C LEU A 191 10.29 4.33 5.94
N TRP A 192 9.29 3.92 5.17
CA TRP A 192 9.33 2.66 4.42
C TRP A 192 10.42 2.68 3.34
N LEU A 193 10.53 3.75 2.55
CA LEU A 193 11.61 3.91 1.58
C LEU A 193 13.00 3.78 2.21
N GLY A 194 13.20 4.39 3.37
CA GLY A 194 14.48 4.37 4.11
C GLY A 194 14.85 2.98 4.65
N SER A 195 13.97 1.99 4.64
CA SER A 195 14.36 0.59 4.93
C SER A 195 15.05 -0.07 3.75
N GLU A 196 14.77 0.37 2.52
CA GLU A 196 15.34 -0.18 1.29
C GLU A 196 16.52 0.68 0.78
N LEU A 197 16.45 2.00 0.97
CA LEU A 197 17.45 2.99 0.54
C LEU A 197 17.83 3.89 1.73
N PRO A 198 18.56 3.34 2.71
CA PRO A 198 18.83 4.04 3.97
C PRO A 198 19.56 5.38 3.78
N GLU A 199 20.38 5.51 2.75
CA GLU A 199 21.10 6.74 2.40
C GLU A 199 20.21 7.86 1.84
N TRP A 200 18.91 7.59 1.59
CA TRP A 200 17.95 8.61 1.15
C TRP A 200 17.22 9.28 2.31
N VAL A 201 17.31 8.70 3.52
CA VAL A 201 16.61 9.20 4.70
C VAL A 201 17.61 9.40 5.84
N GLY A 202 17.91 10.65 6.16
CA GLY A 202 18.80 11.00 7.25
C GLY A 202 18.29 10.51 8.62
N GLY A 203 19.22 10.22 9.53
CA GLY A 203 18.87 9.72 10.87
C GLY A 203 17.96 10.68 11.65
N ASN A 204 18.23 11.98 11.59
CA ASN A 204 17.42 13.02 12.26
C ASN A 204 16.00 13.08 11.67
N ASP A 205 15.87 12.97 10.35
CA ASP A 205 14.56 12.94 9.69
C ASP A 205 13.77 11.70 10.07
N ARG A 206 14.44 10.53 10.10
CA ARG A 206 13.82 9.27 10.53
C ARG A 206 13.26 9.40 11.95
N GLN A 207 14.02 9.87 12.90
CA GLN A 207 13.59 10.04 14.30
C GLN A 207 12.45 11.05 14.42
N ARG A 208 12.55 12.19 13.72
CA ARG A 208 11.51 13.21 13.70
C ARG A 208 10.20 12.66 13.14
N TRP A 209 10.22 11.98 11.99
CA TRP A 209 9.02 11.43 11.38
C TRP A 209 8.41 10.27 12.19
N GLN A 210 9.25 9.43 12.81
CA GLN A 210 8.76 8.44 13.77
C GLN A 210 7.99 9.10 14.90
N LYS A 211 8.57 10.16 15.51
CA LYS A 211 7.91 10.89 16.59
C LYS A 211 6.59 11.51 16.13
N GLU A 212 6.57 12.19 14.99
CA GLU A 212 5.36 12.81 14.45
C GLU A 212 4.24 11.77 14.22
N LEU A 213 4.56 10.58 13.70
CA LEU A 213 3.57 9.52 13.53
C LEU A 213 3.10 8.93 14.87
N LEU A 214 3.99 8.81 15.86
CA LEU A 214 3.64 8.36 17.20
C LEU A 214 2.71 9.35 17.91
N ASP A 215 2.94 10.64 17.73
CA ASP A 215 2.12 11.72 18.32
C ASP A 215 0.68 11.74 17.75
N LEU A 216 0.43 11.13 16.59
CA LEU A 216 -0.90 10.97 16.00
C LEU A 216 -1.69 9.77 16.54
N GLN A 217 -1.11 8.95 17.44
CA GLN A 217 -1.83 7.81 17.98
C GLN A 217 -2.98 8.27 18.87
N LEU A 218 -4.16 7.74 18.63
CA LEU A 218 -5.37 8.08 19.36
C LEU A 218 -5.48 7.32 20.69
N PRO A 219 -6.34 7.79 21.62
CA PRO A 219 -6.53 7.12 22.91
C PRO A 219 -7.02 5.67 22.79
N ASP A 220 -7.72 5.32 21.70
CA ASP A 220 -8.15 3.95 21.43
C ASP A 220 -6.98 3.02 21.00
N GLY A 221 -5.79 3.57 20.79
CA GLY A 221 -4.59 2.87 20.37
C GLY A 221 -4.40 2.77 18.86
N GLY A 222 -5.36 3.20 18.06
CA GLY A 222 -5.30 3.24 16.61
C GLY A 222 -4.78 4.57 16.05
N TRP A 223 -4.77 4.66 14.72
CA TRP A 223 -4.52 5.89 13.96
C TRP A 223 -5.65 6.10 12.96
N ALA A 224 -6.07 7.36 12.78
CA ALA A 224 -7.06 7.73 11.78
C ALA A 224 -6.38 8.02 10.44
N THR A 225 -6.85 7.41 9.37
CA THR A 225 -6.37 7.71 7.99
C THR A 225 -6.45 9.19 7.71
N ALA A 226 -7.54 9.84 8.09
CA ALA A 226 -7.77 11.26 7.84
C ALA A 226 -6.74 12.18 8.51
N ALA A 227 -6.06 11.73 9.58
CA ALA A 227 -4.99 12.49 10.21
C ALA A 227 -3.64 12.39 9.47
N LEU A 228 -3.55 11.50 8.47
CA LEU A 228 -2.32 11.31 7.70
C LEU A 228 -2.17 12.28 6.52
N GLY A 229 -3.20 13.09 6.22
CA GLY A 229 -3.17 14.06 5.14
C GLY A 229 -4.16 15.19 5.32
N ASP A 230 -4.15 16.11 4.35
CA ASP A 230 -5.03 17.29 4.31
C ASP A 230 -6.20 17.10 3.33
N TRP A 231 -6.55 15.85 3.04
CA TRP A 231 -7.60 15.48 2.08
C TRP A 231 -8.96 15.99 2.51
N LYS A 232 -9.73 16.47 1.54
CA LYS A 232 -11.07 16.99 1.77
C LYS A 232 -12.12 16.06 1.18
N ARG A 233 -13.20 15.89 1.92
CA ARG A 233 -14.34 15.12 1.43
C ARG A 233 -15.09 15.91 0.37
N LYS A 234 -15.52 15.21 -0.69
CA LYS A 234 -16.23 15.78 -1.83
C LYS A 234 -17.56 16.45 -1.43
N ASP A 235 -18.20 15.92 -0.39
CA ASP A 235 -19.49 16.40 0.13
C ASP A 235 -19.34 17.48 1.20
N GLY A 236 -18.12 17.95 1.48
CA GLY A 236 -17.84 18.97 2.49
C GLY A 236 -18.02 18.51 3.94
N SER A 237 -18.42 17.24 4.19
CA SER A 237 -18.58 16.73 5.54
C SER A 237 -17.22 16.61 6.26
N ALA A 238 -17.25 16.60 7.60
CA ALA A 238 -16.04 16.46 8.39
C ALA A 238 -15.38 15.10 8.22
N GLN A 239 -14.05 15.08 8.28
CA GLN A 239 -13.26 13.87 8.38
C GLN A 239 -13.42 13.21 9.76
N THR A 240 -13.24 11.89 9.82
CA THR A 240 -13.21 11.15 11.09
C THR A 240 -11.78 11.21 11.65
N LEU A 241 -11.60 11.94 12.75
CA LEU A 241 -10.30 12.17 13.38
C LEU A 241 -10.23 11.64 14.83
N ASP A 242 -11.36 11.20 15.39
CA ASP A 242 -11.55 10.86 16.80
C ASP A 242 -11.41 9.37 17.12
N ARG A 243 -11.19 8.55 16.11
CA ARG A 243 -11.04 7.09 16.25
C ARG A 243 -10.10 6.50 15.21
N GLY A 244 -9.42 5.42 15.58
CA GLY A 244 -8.59 4.67 14.66
C GLY A 244 -9.38 3.97 13.56
N ASP A 245 -8.71 3.66 12.44
CA ASP A 245 -9.28 2.89 11.35
C ASP A 245 -8.24 1.92 10.75
N GLY A 246 -8.70 1.04 9.86
CA GLY A 246 -7.89 -0.06 9.34
C GLY A 246 -6.65 0.40 8.58
N TYR A 247 -6.79 1.41 7.70
CA TYR A 247 -5.65 1.88 6.91
C TYR A 247 -4.69 2.70 7.78
N GLY A 248 -5.19 3.68 8.51
CA GLY A 248 -4.35 4.52 9.37
C GLY A 248 -3.54 3.69 10.35
N THR A 249 -4.19 2.76 11.06
CA THR A 249 -3.52 1.91 12.06
C THR A 249 -2.55 0.92 11.39
N GLY A 250 -2.99 0.19 10.38
CA GLY A 250 -2.15 -0.82 9.70
C GLY A 250 -0.95 -0.20 9.01
N PHE A 251 -1.14 0.87 8.23
CA PHE A 251 -0.07 1.52 7.49
C PHE A 251 0.96 2.20 8.40
N VAL A 252 0.51 2.90 9.45
CA VAL A 252 1.47 3.57 10.38
C VAL A 252 2.29 2.55 11.15
N ILE A 253 1.68 1.48 11.68
CA ILE A 253 2.44 0.40 12.34
C ILE A 253 3.46 -0.18 11.36
N PHE A 254 3.03 -0.52 10.14
CA PHE A 254 3.92 -1.07 9.12
C PHE A 254 5.11 -0.14 8.84
N ALA A 255 4.87 1.15 8.57
CA ALA A 255 5.92 2.13 8.28
C ALA A 255 6.88 2.32 9.47
N LEU A 256 6.37 2.39 10.70
CA LEU A 256 7.19 2.48 11.91
C LEU A 256 8.05 1.21 12.09
N ARG A 257 7.51 0.02 11.81
CA ARG A 257 8.27 -1.23 11.83
C ARG A 257 9.37 -1.25 10.77
N GLN A 258 9.07 -0.82 9.55
CA GLN A 258 10.08 -0.69 8.48
C GLN A 258 11.19 0.29 8.86
N SER A 259 10.89 1.33 9.62
CA SER A 259 11.88 2.31 10.08
C SER A 259 12.75 1.84 11.26
N GLY A 260 12.57 0.59 11.74
CA GLY A 260 13.34 -0.02 12.81
C GLY A 260 12.74 0.12 14.21
N LEU A 261 11.54 0.71 14.36
CA LEU A 261 10.89 0.79 15.67
C LEU A 261 10.51 -0.63 16.14
N PRO A 262 10.90 -1.09 17.34
CA PRO A 262 10.67 -2.48 17.75
C PRO A 262 9.19 -2.80 17.97
N ALA A 263 8.77 -4.06 17.72
CA ALA A 263 7.41 -4.51 17.96
C ALA A 263 6.98 -4.39 19.44
N SER A 264 7.95 -4.39 20.35
CA SER A 264 7.74 -4.19 21.80
C SER A 264 7.44 -2.75 22.19
N HIS A 265 7.62 -1.77 21.28
CA HIS A 265 7.34 -0.37 21.58
C HIS A 265 5.87 -0.19 22.02
N PRO A 266 5.60 0.56 23.12
CA PRO A 266 4.25 0.67 23.68
C PRO A 266 3.17 1.09 22.69
N ALA A 267 3.46 2.06 21.83
CA ALA A 267 2.52 2.51 20.79
C ALA A 267 2.22 1.41 19.76
N ILE A 268 3.24 0.64 19.32
CA ILE A 268 3.05 -0.50 18.42
C ILE A 268 2.15 -1.54 19.07
N ARG A 269 2.40 -1.88 20.33
CA ARG A 269 1.57 -2.86 21.06
C ARG A 269 0.12 -2.41 21.18
N ARG A 270 -0.14 -1.12 21.50
CA ARG A 270 -1.51 -0.60 21.53
C ARG A 270 -2.20 -0.69 20.15
N GLY A 271 -1.46 -0.33 19.08
CA GLY A 271 -1.98 -0.44 17.72
C GLY A 271 -2.27 -1.89 17.29
N ILE A 272 -1.42 -2.84 17.65
CA ILE A 272 -1.68 -4.27 17.42
C ILE A 272 -2.91 -4.74 18.23
N SER A 273 -3.05 -4.30 19.48
CA SER A 273 -4.27 -4.58 20.27
C SER A 273 -5.51 -4.02 19.58
N TRP A 274 -5.42 -2.79 19.06
CA TRP A 274 -6.50 -2.18 18.29
C TRP A 274 -6.86 -3.03 17.05
N LEU A 275 -5.88 -3.48 16.28
CA LEU A 275 -6.13 -4.36 15.13
C LEU A 275 -6.85 -5.65 15.54
N LYS A 276 -6.39 -6.28 16.63
CA LYS A 276 -6.99 -7.54 17.12
C LYS A 276 -8.47 -7.39 17.56
N THR A 277 -8.87 -6.21 18.02
CA THR A 277 -10.22 -5.96 18.55
C THR A 277 -11.16 -5.24 17.58
N ASN A 278 -10.65 -4.73 16.44
CA ASN A 278 -11.43 -3.92 15.49
C ASN A 278 -11.62 -4.57 14.11
N GLN A 279 -11.29 -5.86 13.96
CA GLN A 279 -11.63 -6.59 12.74
C GLN A 279 -13.14 -6.73 12.61
N ARG A 280 -13.67 -6.59 11.40
CA ARG A 280 -15.09 -6.83 11.10
C ARG A 280 -15.37 -8.31 10.85
N GLU A 281 -16.62 -8.73 10.99
CA GLU A 281 -17.03 -10.13 10.76
C GLU A 281 -16.66 -10.66 9.39
N SER A 282 -16.63 -9.80 8.36
CA SER A 282 -16.18 -10.14 7.02
C SER A 282 -14.66 -10.38 6.89
N GLY A 283 -13.89 -10.13 7.94
CA GLY A 283 -12.42 -10.23 7.96
C GLY A 283 -11.68 -8.93 7.64
N ARG A 284 -12.36 -7.89 7.13
CA ARG A 284 -11.74 -6.59 6.85
C ARG A 284 -11.53 -5.74 8.10
N TRP A 285 -10.67 -4.73 7.98
CA TRP A 285 -10.67 -3.57 8.87
C TRP A 285 -11.30 -2.39 8.14
N PHE A 286 -12.37 -1.86 8.74
CA PHE A 286 -13.09 -0.73 8.16
C PHE A 286 -12.22 0.52 8.13
N THR A 287 -12.24 1.23 7.01
CA THR A 287 -11.72 2.59 6.87
C THR A 287 -12.75 3.43 6.12
N ARG A 288 -13.09 4.59 6.66
CA ARG A 288 -13.91 5.56 5.95
C ARG A 288 -13.07 6.22 4.85
N SER A 289 -13.57 6.25 3.64
CA SER A 289 -12.88 6.95 2.56
C SER A 289 -12.71 8.44 2.90
N PRO A 290 -11.49 9.01 2.82
CA PRO A 290 -11.29 10.44 3.02
C PRO A 290 -11.91 11.31 1.92
N TYR A 291 -12.42 10.72 0.84
CA TYR A 291 -13.02 11.42 -0.29
C TYR A 291 -14.56 11.40 -0.28
N LYS A 292 -15.18 10.23 -0.18
CA LYS A 292 -16.65 10.08 -0.26
C LYS A 292 -17.10 8.77 0.39
N ASP A 293 -18.20 8.81 1.15
CA ASP A 293 -18.85 7.61 1.69
C ASP A 293 -19.31 6.65 0.58
N GLY A 294 -19.40 5.37 0.88
CA GLY A 294 -19.69 4.31 -0.08
C GLY A 294 -18.49 3.87 -0.94
N ARG A 295 -17.37 4.58 -0.90
CA ARG A 295 -16.12 4.14 -1.50
C ARG A 295 -15.38 3.20 -0.55
N HIS A 296 -15.03 2.01 -1.02
CA HIS A 296 -14.45 0.94 -0.19
C HIS A 296 -12.99 0.61 -0.53
N TYR A 297 -12.41 1.26 -1.54
CA TYR A 297 -11.03 1.05 -1.95
C TYR A 297 -10.04 1.12 -0.78
N ILE A 298 -10.20 2.09 0.11
CA ILE A 298 -9.31 2.30 1.25
C ILE A 298 -9.40 1.17 2.31
N SER A 299 -10.57 0.54 2.48
CA SER A 299 -10.70 -0.64 3.35
C SER A 299 -10.03 -1.88 2.76
N HIS A 300 -9.94 -1.98 1.43
CA HIS A 300 -9.14 -3.04 0.79
C HIS A 300 -7.65 -2.85 1.13
N ALA A 301 -7.10 -1.67 0.84
CA ALA A 301 -5.72 -1.33 1.20
C ALA A 301 -5.48 -1.41 2.71
N GLY A 302 -6.43 -0.91 3.52
CA GLY A 302 -6.35 -0.97 4.98
C GLY A 302 -6.27 -2.38 5.52
N THR A 303 -7.00 -3.32 4.93
CA THR A 303 -6.91 -4.74 5.31
C THR A 303 -5.56 -5.34 4.92
N VAL A 304 -5.03 -4.97 3.75
CA VAL A 304 -3.68 -5.38 3.33
C VAL A 304 -2.62 -4.85 4.29
N PHE A 305 -2.65 -3.56 4.64
CA PHE A 305 -1.66 -2.99 5.56
C PHE A 305 -1.83 -3.46 7.01
N ALA A 306 -3.06 -3.77 7.46
CA ALA A 306 -3.27 -4.44 8.74
C ALA A 306 -2.59 -5.82 8.78
N LEU A 307 -2.71 -6.60 7.72
CA LEU A 307 -2.03 -7.90 7.59
C LEU A 307 -0.51 -7.75 7.55
N LEU A 308 0.02 -6.76 6.82
CA LEU A 308 1.45 -6.45 6.79
C LEU A 308 1.97 -6.02 8.17
N ALA A 309 1.22 -5.17 8.89
CA ALA A 309 1.57 -4.74 10.25
C ALA A 309 1.64 -5.92 11.22
N LEU A 310 0.64 -6.81 11.16
CA LEU A 310 0.62 -8.04 11.98
C LEU A 310 1.80 -8.95 11.62
N ALA A 311 2.14 -9.08 10.33
CA ALA A 311 3.28 -9.87 9.86
C ALA A 311 4.61 -9.32 10.43
N GLU A 312 4.83 -8.00 10.31
CA GLU A 312 6.06 -7.33 10.80
C GLU A 312 6.19 -7.38 12.33
N CYS A 313 5.10 -7.65 13.04
CA CYS A 313 5.09 -7.83 14.49
C CYS A 313 5.04 -9.29 14.92
N SER A 314 5.15 -10.26 14.00
CA SER A 314 5.07 -11.72 14.26
C SER A 314 3.73 -12.17 14.87
N GLU A 315 2.63 -11.50 14.50
CA GLU A 315 1.28 -11.71 15.03
C GLU A 315 0.34 -12.45 14.05
N LEU A 316 0.89 -13.16 13.05
CA LEU A 316 0.14 -13.93 12.05
C LEU A 316 -0.24 -15.36 12.53
N LYS A 317 -0.39 -15.58 13.81
CA LYS A 317 -0.74 -16.91 14.36
C LYS A 317 -2.24 -17.09 14.49
#